data_19f7c16248bc895a4f08f7bda51e1e74
#
_entry.id   19f7c16248bc895a4f08f7bda51e1e74
#
_cell.length_a   1.000
_cell.length_b   1.000
_cell.length_c   1.000
_cell.angle_alpha   90.00
_cell.angle_beta   90.00
_cell.angle_gamma   90.00
#
_symmetry.space_group_name_H-M   'P 1'
#
loop_
_entity.id
_entity.type
_entity.pdbx_description
1 polymer ?
#
loop_
_entity_poly.entity_id
_entity_poly.type
_entity_poly.pdbx_seq_one_letter_code
_entity_poly.pdbx_strand_id
1 'polypeptide(L)'
;MYRTNNCGELKISDVGKTVTLAGWVQKIRNKGFLIWVDLRDRYGITQLIINSEKSSKKVIDSVKDIGREFVIQVEGEVIKREAINKNISTGEIEILVTEINILNSSKVPPFTIENETDGGEELRMKYRYLDLRRPALKDNIIFRNELTFQVRKYLKEEGFIDVETPYLIKSTPEGARDFVVPSRINPGEFYALPQSPQTLSLIHI
;
A
#
# COMPACT_ATOMS: atom_id res chain seq x y z
N MET A 1 2.14 18.08 9.42
CA MET A 1 2.09 17.26 8.20
C MET A 1 3.01 16.06 8.39
N TYR A 2 2.59 14.82 8.06
CA TYR A 2 3.44 13.65 8.36
C TYR A 2 4.61 13.46 7.37
N ARG A 3 4.56 14.05 6.19
CA ARG A 3 5.61 13.97 5.16
C ARG A 3 5.54 15.16 4.21
N THR A 4 6.70 15.55 3.67
CA THR A 4 6.81 16.54 2.57
C THR A 4 6.80 15.85 1.21
N ASN A 5 7.34 14.63 1.12
CA ASN A 5 7.53 13.87 -0.11
C ASN A 5 7.14 12.40 0.07
N ASN A 6 6.87 11.72 -1.05
CA ASN A 6 6.66 10.26 -1.07
C ASN A 6 7.99 9.52 -1.23
N CYS A 7 8.04 8.26 -0.78
CA CYS A 7 9.28 7.46 -0.83
C CYS A 7 9.74 7.07 -2.25
N GLY A 8 8.97 7.33 -3.29
CA GLY A 8 9.31 6.98 -4.68
C GLY A 8 9.59 8.17 -5.60
N GLU A 9 9.49 9.42 -5.11
CA GLU A 9 9.47 10.59 -6.00
C GLU A 9 10.77 11.40 -6.03
N LEU A 10 11.62 11.28 -4.99
CA LEU A 10 12.87 12.05 -4.91
C LEU A 10 13.88 11.65 -5.98
N LYS A 11 14.57 12.64 -6.52
CA LYS A 11 15.53 12.50 -7.61
C LYS A 11 16.85 13.17 -7.27
N ILE A 12 17.85 12.97 -8.13
CA ILE A 12 19.17 13.63 -8.00
C ILE A 12 19.08 15.16 -7.97
N SER A 13 18.07 15.75 -8.58
CA SER A 13 17.79 17.20 -8.55
C SER A 13 17.34 17.72 -7.17
N ASP A 14 17.03 16.82 -6.25
CA ASP A 14 16.57 17.17 -4.91
C ASP A 14 17.70 17.14 -3.87
N VAL A 15 18.93 16.80 -4.29
CA VAL A 15 20.12 16.78 -3.42
C VAL A 15 20.31 18.15 -2.76
N GLY A 16 20.59 18.15 -1.46
CA GLY A 16 20.71 19.32 -0.59
C GLY A 16 19.39 19.82 0.02
N LYS A 17 18.23 19.24 -0.35
CA LYS A 17 16.95 19.59 0.28
C LYS A 17 16.75 18.80 1.56
N THR A 18 16.19 19.45 2.57
CA THR A 18 15.67 18.77 3.77
C THR A 18 14.25 18.30 3.51
N VAL A 19 13.98 17.02 3.77
CA VAL A 19 12.69 16.40 3.52
C VAL A 19 12.22 15.60 4.75
N THR A 20 10.91 15.48 4.88
CA THR A 20 10.28 14.59 5.86
C THR A 20 9.60 13.46 5.09
N LEU A 21 9.96 12.22 5.41
CA LEU A 21 9.35 11.00 4.87
C LEU A 21 8.63 10.23 5.97
N ALA A 22 7.56 9.51 5.61
CA ALA A 22 6.89 8.59 6.51
C ALA A 22 6.48 7.33 5.77
N GLY A 23 6.69 6.16 6.38
CA GLY A 23 6.41 4.88 5.75
C GLY A 23 6.72 3.69 6.65
N TRP A 24 6.72 2.52 6.04
CA TRP A 24 7.06 1.25 6.69
C TRP A 24 8.52 0.91 6.49
N VAL A 25 9.15 0.42 7.55
CA VAL A 25 10.51 -0.12 7.50
C VAL A 25 10.48 -1.47 6.79
N GLN A 26 11.02 -1.54 5.58
CA GLN A 26 11.08 -2.78 4.82
C GLN A 26 12.30 -3.62 5.19
N LYS A 27 13.48 -3.01 5.26
CA LYS A 27 14.74 -3.70 5.53
C LYS A 27 15.70 -2.82 6.32
N ILE A 28 16.43 -3.44 7.25
CA ILE A 28 17.47 -2.77 8.02
C ILE A 28 18.78 -3.53 7.78
N ARG A 29 19.84 -2.78 7.50
CA ARG A 29 21.21 -3.30 7.35
C ARG A 29 22.12 -2.53 8.27
N ASN A 30 22.66 -3.20 9.27
CA ASN A 30 23.59 -2.62 10.23
C ASN A 30 25.00 -3.19 9.99
N LYS A 31 25.95 -2.30 9.72
CA LYS A 31 27.38 -2.62 9.57
C LYS A 31 28.25 -1.84 10.57
N GLY A 32 27.79 -1.69 11.79
CA GLY A 32 28.50 -0.99 12.86
C GLY A 32 28.32 0.53 12.78
N PHE A 33 29.23 1.23 12.13
CA PHE A 33 29.19 2.70 12.05
C PHE A 33 28.18 3.25 11.03
N LEU A 34 27.70 2.43 10.10
CA LEU A 34 26.64 2.79 9.14
C LEU A 34 25.46 1.85 9.25
N ILE A 35 24.28 2.46 9.32
CA ILE A 35 23.00 1.75 9.33
C ILE A 35 22.18 2.27 8.15
N TRP A 36 21.68 1.35 7.32
CA TRP A 36 20.77 1.65 6.23
C TRP A 36 19.40 1.09 6.56
N VAL A 37 18.38 1.90 6.28
CA VAL A 37 16.98 1.52 6.40
C VAL A 37 16.29 1.79 5.08
N ASP A 38 15.69 0.77 4.50
CA ASP A 38 14.84 0.93 3.33
C ASP A 38 13.42 1.29 3.82
N LEU A 39 13.02 2.53 3.62
CA LEU A 39 11.70 3.04 3.96
C LEU A 39 10.78 2.94 2.76
N ARG A 40 9.63 2.31 2.93
CA ARG A 40 8.65 2.05 1.88
C ARG A 40 7.33 2.73 2.16
N ASP A 41 6.72 3.29 1.13
CA ASP A 41 5.32 3.67 1.12
C ASP A 41 4.57 3.06 -0.08
N ARG A 42 3.38 3.57 -0.40
CA ARG A 42 2.62 3.13 -1.59
C ARG A 42 3.36 3.41 -2.90
N TYR A 43 4.15 4.48 -2.95
CA TYR A 43 4.73 5.04 -4.18
C TYR A 43 6.12 4.50 -4.48
N GLY A 44 6.84 4.00 -3.49
CA GLY A 44 8.16 3.44 -3.70
C GLY A 44 8.95 3.18 -2.44
N ILE A 45 10.27 3.14 -2.60
CA ILE A 45 11.25 2.88 -1.55
C ILE A 45 12.31 3.96 -1.61
N THR A 46 12.69 4.51 -0.46
CA THR A 46 13.85 5.40 -0.33
C THR A 46 14.79 4.85 0.74
N GLN A 47 16.07 4.81 0.44
CA GLN A 47 17.10 4.41 1.40
C GLN A 47 17.38 5.57 2.36
N LEU A 48 17.40 5.27 3.64
CA LEU A 48 17.87 6.13 4.71
C LEU A 48 19.27 5.67 5.11
N ILE A 49 20.14 6.63 5.43
CA ILE A 49 21.48 6.36 5.98
C ILE A 49 21.61 7.07 7.32
N ILE A 50 22.10 6.33 8.30
CA ILE A 50 22.43 6.82 9.63
C ILE A 50 23.91 6.52 9.88
N ASN A 51 24.67 7.56 10.17
CA ASN A 51 26.09 7.43 10.52
C ASN A 51 26.24 7.56 12.03
N SER A 52 26.63 6.49 12.71
CA SER A 52 26.75 6.46 14.18
C SER A 52 27.79 7.44 14.76
N GLU A 53 28.76 7.90 13.95
CA GLU A 53 29.75 8.89 14.37
C GLU A 53 29.25 10.33 14.23
N LYS A 54 28.32 10.59 13.30
CA LYS A 54 27.84 11.93 12.95
C LYS A 54 26.40 12.20 13.43
N SER A 55 25.60 11.16 13.57
CA SER A 55 24.21 11.29 14.01
C SER A 55 24.10 11.52 15.52
N SER A 56 23.03 12.20 15.93
CA SER A 56 22.77 12.43 17.35
C SER A 56 22.51 11.12 18.10
N LYS A 57 22.83 11.09 19.39
CA LYS A 57 22.57 9.92 20.25
C LYS A 57 21.09 9.49 20.20
N LYS A 58 20.17 10.45 20.13
CA LYS A 58 18.72 10.20 20.01
C LYS A 58 18.39 9.38 18.75
N VAL A 59 18.97 9.73 17.60
CA VAL A 59 18.76 9.00 16.34
C VAL A 59 19.34 7.58 16.43
N ILE A 60 20.54 7.43 16.98
CA ILE A 60 21.21 6.13 17.13
C ILE A 60 20.40 5.20 18.05
N ASP A 61 19.90 5.72 19.16
CA ASP A 61 19.08 4.92 20.10
C ASP A 61 17.74 4.56 19.47
N SER A 62 17.06 5.48 18.79
CA SER A 62 15.82 5.21 18.08
C SER A 62 15.97 4.10 17.02
N VAL A 63 17.09 4.07 16.29
CA VAL A 63 17.33 3.06 15.26
C VAL A 63 17.49 1.65 15.81
N LYS A 64 18.00 1.50 17.03
CA LYS A 64 18.13 0.18 17.70
C LYS A 64 16.78 -0.47 17.97
N ASP A 65 15.75 0.35 18.21
CA ASP A 65 14.40 -0.09 18.55
C ASP A 65 13.51 -0.34 17.33
N ILE A 66 14.00 0.02 16.12
CA ILE A 66 13.23 -0.12 14.89
C ILE A 66 13.22 -1.59 14.43
N GLY A 67 12.02 -2.09 14.15
CA GLY A 67 11.78 -3.40 13.55
C GLY A 67 11.18 -3.33 12.16
N ARG A 68 11.12 -4.47 11.47
CA ARG A 68 10.42 -4.62 10.19
C ARG A 68 8.94 -4.21 10.33
N GLU A 69 8.42 -3.54 9.30
CA GLU A 69 7.05 -3.05 9.21
C GLU A 69 6.66 -2.03 10.31
N PHE A 70 7.61 -1.54 11.10
CA PHE A 70 7.37 -0.37 11.93
C PHE A 70 7.02 0.82 11.04
N VAL A 71 6.08 1.64 11.50
CA VAL A 71 5.77 2.92 10.86
C VAL A 71 6.65 3.99 11.49
N ILE A 72 7.50 4.60 10.68
CA ILE A 72 8.39 5.65 11.13
C ILE A 72 8.20 6.92 10.31
N GLN A 73 8.50 8.04 10.94
CA GLN A 73 8.70 9.33 10.30
C GLN A 73 10.16 9.70 10.45
N VAL A 74 10.76 10.19 9.38
CA VAL A 74 12.16 10.62 9.39
C VAL A 74 12.29 12.00 8.76
N GLU A 75 13.17 12.82 9.33
CA GLU A 75 13.63 14.04 8.72
C GLU A 75 15.10 13.90 8.38
N GLY A 76 15.52 14.43 7.24
CA GLY A 76 16.90 14.35 6.80
C GLY A 76 17.17 15.10 5.51
N GLU A 77 18.45 15.19 5.17
CA GLU A 77 18.92 15.79 3.94
C GLU A 77 19.02 14.77 2.83
N VAL A 78 18.57 15.14 1.63
CA VAL A 78 18.75 14.33 0.44
C VAL A 78 20.20 14.43 0.00
N ILE A 79 20.90 13.31 -0.02
CA ILE A 79 22.29 13.22 -0.47
C ILE A 79 22.43 12.26 -1.66
N LYS A 80 23.48 12.44 -2.45
CA LYS A 80 23.80 11.53 -3.53
C LYS A 80 24.32 10.21 -2.96
N ARG A 81 23.81 9.11 -3.47
CA ARG A 81 24.22 7.76 -3.09
C ARG A 81 25.56 7.41 -3.70
N GLU A 82 26.46 6.79 -2.92
CA GLU A 82 27.75 6.33 -3.42
C GLU A 82 27.60 5.16 -4.40
N ALA A 83 26.74 4.19 -4.07
CA ALA A 83 26.47 3.03 -4.91
C ALA A 83 25.03 3.10 -5.45
N ILE A 84 24.89 3.45 -6.73
CA ILE A 84 23.60 3.57 -7.40
C ILE A 84 22.86 2.23 -7.44
N ASN A 85 21.60 2.22 -7.03
CA ASN A 85 20.71 1.08 -7.15
C ASN A 85 19.68 1.29 -8.27
N LYS A 86 19.89 0.66 -9.41
CA LYS A 86 19.03 0.78 -10.59
C LYS A 86 17.65 0.12 -10.43
N ASN A 87 17.42 -0.65 -9.36
CA ASN A 87 16.18 -1.41 -9.15
C ASN A 87 15.08 -0.59 -8.45
N ILE A 88 15.39 0.60 -7.96
CA ILE A 88 14.43 1.50 -7.33
C ILE A 88 14.49 2.89 -7.95
N SER A 89 13.36 3.59 -8.02
CA SER A 89 13.26 4.91 -8.65
C SER A 89 14.13 5.99 -7.99
N THR A 90 14.36 5.87 -6.67
CA THR A 90 15.18 6.79 -5.87
C THR A 90 16.62 6.29 -5.68
N GLY A 91 17.08 5.37 -6.53
CA GLY A 91 18.34 4.65 -6.31
C GLY A 91 19.62 5.47 -6.50
N GLU A 92 19.52 6.72 -6.97
CA GLU A 92 20.65 7.65 -7.10
C GLU A 92 20.85 8.50 -5.84
N ILE A 93 19.85 8.51 -4.94
CA ILE A 93 19.86 9.33 -3.71
C ILE A 93 19.62 8.46 -2.47
N GLU A 94 19.98 9.01 -1.33
CA GLU A 94 19.62 8.49 -0.03
C GLU A 94 19.38 9.66 0.94
N ILE A 95 18.73 9.42 2.08
CA ILE A 95 18.45 10.44 3.07
C ILE A 95 19.40 10.29 4.23
N LEU A 96 20.23 11.31 4.45
CA LEU A 96 21.04 11.43 5.67
C LEU A 96 20.14 11.87 6.81
N VAL A 97 19.82 10.94 7.70
CA VAL A 97 18.80 11.13 8.73
C VAL A 97 19.28 12.04 9.86
N THR A 98 18.50 13.05 10.17
CA THR A 98 18.71 13.99 11.29
C THR A 98 17.75 13.73 12.46
N GLU A 99 16.51 13.25 12.16
CA GLU A 99 15.53 12.89 13.19
C GLU A 99 14.74 11.65 12.79
N ILE A 100 14.39 10.81 13.79
CA ILE A 100 13.54 9.63 13.63
C ILE A 100 12.49 9.64 14.74
N ASN A 101 11.23 9.47 14.32
CA ASN A 101 10.09 9.28 15.21
C ASN A 101 9.41 7.94 14.87
N ILE A 102 9.31 7.04 15.85
CA ILE A 102 8.54 5.81 15.71
C ILE A 102 7.07 6.16 15.93
N LEU A 103 6.27 6.09 14.87
CA LEU A 103 4.84 6.40 14.92
C LEU A 103 4.04 5.20 15.42
N ASN A 104 4.45 4.00 15.03
CA ASN A 104 3.83 2.75 15.50
C ASN A 104 4.80 1.58 15.34
N SER A 105 4.85 0.73 16.36
CA SER A 105 5.59 -0.52 16.30
C SER A 105 4.75 -1.63 15.65
N SER A 106 5.40 -2.68 15.15
CA SER A 106 4.76 -3.84 14.56
C SER A 106 5.35 -5.14 15.13
N LYS A 107 4.54 -6.19 15.17
CA LYS A 107 5.07 -7.55 15.35
C LYS A 107 5.81 -7.97 14.07
N VAL A 108 6.70 -8.95 14.20
CA VAL A 108 7.38 -9.53 13.03
C VAL A 108 6.32 -10.08 12.06
N PRO A 109 6.33 -9.66 10.78
CA PRO A 109 5.40 -10.18 9.80
C PRO A 109 5.54 -11.69 9.62
N PRO A 110 4.43 -12.42 9.36
CA PRO A 110 4.47 -13.87 9.16
C PRO A 110 5.16 -14.30 7.85
N PHE A 111 5.40 -13.37 6.93
CA PHE A 111 6.12 -13.57 5.68
C PHE A 111 6.71 -12.24 5.17
N THR A 112 7.63 -12.31 4.21
CA THR A 112 8.25 -11.13 3.60
C THR A 112 7.30 -10.42 2.64
N ILE A 113 7.22 -9.08 2.74
CA ILE A 113 6.37 -8.24 1.88
C ILE A 113 7.19 -7.79 0.66
N GLU A 114 7.58 -8.76 -0.16
CA GLU A 114 8.37 -8.60 -1.38
C GLU A 114 7.72 -9.42 -2.51
N ASN A 115 8.18 -9.24 -3.76
CA ASN A 115 7.66 -10.03 -4.88
C ASN A 115 7.91 -11.53 -4.65
N GLU A 116 9.15 -11.88 -4.35
CA GLU A 116 9.53 -13.21 -3.89
C GLU A 116 9.28 -13.29 -2.39
N THR A 117 8.23 -14.00 -2.00
CA THR A 117 7.84 -14.17 -0.59
C THR A 117 8.03 -15.61 -0.14
N ASP A 118 8.37 -15.77 1.14
CA ASP A 118 8.45 -17.05 1.85
C ASP A 118 7.09 -17.54 2.37
N GLY A 119 6.03 -16.76 2.17
CA GLY A 119 4.66 -17.09 2.60
C GLY A 119 3.92 -18.01 1.61
N GLY A 120 3.49 -19.19 2.05
CA GLY A 120 2.55 -20.04 1.30
C GLY A 120 1.18 -19.37 1.12
N GLU A 121 0.36 -19.91 0.21
CA GLU A 121 -0.92 -19.33 -0.17
C GLU A 121 -1.89 -19.19 1.02
N GLU A 122 -2.02 -20.21 1.84
CA GLU A 122 -2.88 -20.21 3.02
C GLU A 122 -2.50 -19.09 4.00
N LEU A 123 -1.21 -18.93 4.27
CA LEU A 123 -0.71 -17.90 5.17
C LEU A 123 -0.97 -16.50 4.61
N ARG A 124 -0.80 -16.31 3.30
CA ARG A 124 -1.07 -15.05 2.60
C ARG A 124 -2.57 -14.70 2.59
N MET A 125 -3.43 -15.71 2.46
CA MET A 125 -4.88 -15.52 2.56
C MET A 125 -5.31 -15.14 3.97
N LYS A 126 -4.73 -15.76 5.00
CA LYS A 126 -4.97 -15.43 6.41
C LYS A 126 -4.56 -13.98 6.75
N TYR A 127 -3.42 -13.53 6.20
CA TYR A 127 -2.90 -12.18 6.40
C TYR A 127 -3.00 -11.34 5.13
N ARG A 128 -4.17 -11.35 4.50
CA ARG A 128 -4.40 -10.73 3.19
C ARG A 128 -4.01 -9.26 3.13
N TYR A 129 -4.19 -8.51 4.19
CA TYR A 129 -3.80 -7.11 4.30
C TYR A 129 -2.29 -6.87 4.17
N LEU A 130 -1.44 -7.85 4.53
CA LEU A 130 0.01 -7.79 4.28
C LEU A 130 0.32 -8.22 2.84
N ASP A 131 -0.32 -9.25 2.35
CA ASP A 131 -0.13 -9.75 0.98
C ASP A 131 -0.46 -8.68 -0.07
N LEU A 132 -1.51 -7.88 0.16
CA LEU A 132 -1.89 -6.77 -0.72
C LEU A 132 -0.86 -5.61 -0.76
N ARG A 133 0.10 -5.57 0.15
CA ARG A 133 1.22 -4.61 0.13
C ARG A 133 2.37 -5.06 -0.76
N ARG A 134 2.42 -6.34 -1.15
CA ARG A 134 3.44 -6.86 -2.07
C ARG A 134 3.29 -6.19 -3.43
N PRO A 135 4.39 -5.82 -4.11
CA PRO A 135 4.33 -5.07 -5.36
C PRO A 135 3.42 -5.72 -6.39
N ALA A 136 3.53 -7.02 -6.65
CA ALA A 136 2.74 -7.72 -7.67
C ALA A 136 1.21 -7.58 -7.45
N LEU A 137 0.73 -7.74 -6.20
CA LEU A 137 -0.71 -7.61 -5.92
C LEU A 137 -1.15 -6.16 -5.81
N LYS A 138 -0.33 -5.30 -5.23
CA LYS A 138 -0.57 -3.87 -5.18
C LYS A 138 -0.74 -3.29 -6.60
N ASP A 139 0.16 -3.64 -7.51
CA ASP A 139 0.16 -3.14 -8.87
C ASP A 139 -1.06 -3.64 -9.66
N ASN A 140 -1.50 -4.89 -9.43
CA ASN A 140 -2.75 -5.42 -9.98
C ASN A 140 -3.99 -4.63 -9.51
N ILE A 141 -4.03 -4.25 -8.21
CA ILE A 141 -5.14 -3.45 -7.68
C ILE A 141 -5.13 -2.04 -8.31
N ILE A 142 -3.97 -1.42 -8.41
CA ILE A 142 -3.81 -0.10 -9.03
C ILE A 142 -4.23 -0.16 -10.50
N PHE A 143 -3.76 -1.17 -11.25
CA PHE A 143 -4.13 -1.37 -12.64
C PHE A 143 -5.63 -1.57 -12.81
N ARG A 144 -6.24 -2.42 -12.00
CA ARG A 144 -7.70 -2.66 -12.04
C ARG A 144 -8.49 -1.37 -11.75
N ASN A 145 -8.06 -0.58 -10.77
CA ASN A 145 -8.69 0.70 -10.46
C ASN A 145 -8.63 1.66 -11.64
N GLU A 146 -7.45 1.80 -12.25
CA GLU A 146 -7.27 2.68 -13.40
C GLU A 146 -8.08 2.22 -14.61
N LEU A 147 -8.06 0.91 -14.92
CA LEU A 147 -8.86 0.34 -16.01
C LEU A 147 -10.36 0.61 -15.81
N THR A 148 -10.87 0.38 -14.60
CA THR A 148 -12.29 0.63 -14.29
C THR A 148 -12.64 2.11 -14.46
N PHE A 149 -11.75 3.00 -14.01
CA PHE A 149 -11.95 4.43 -14.17
C PHE A 149 -11.98 4.84 -15.65
N GLN A 150 -11.05 4.34 -16.48
CA GLN A 150 -11.01 4.65 -17.91
C GLN A 150 -12.24 4.12 -18.65
N VAL A 151 -12.72 2.91 -18.32
CA VAL A 151 -13.96 2.36 -18.90
C VAL A 151 -15.16 3.23 -18.55
N ARG A 152 -15.30 3.61 -17.27
CA ARG A 152 -16.40 4.51 -16.85
C ARG A 152 -16.31 5.87 -17.51
N LYS A 153 -15.11 6.42 -17.63
CA LYS A 153 -14.87 7.70 -18.32
C LYS A 153 -15.31 7.63 -19.79
N TYR A 154 -14.84 6.61 -20.51
CA TYR A 154 -15.19 6.38 -21.91
C TYR A 154 -16.70 6.27 -22.11
N LEU A 155 -17.37 5.42 -21.32
CA LEU A 155 -18.82 5.24 -21.43
C LEU A 155 -19.57 6.54 -21.14
N LYS A 156 -19.13 7.33 -20.15
CA LYS A 156 -19.70 8.64 -19.84
C LYS A 156 -19.56 9.62 -21.03
N GLU A 157 -18.41 9.63 -21.70
CA GLU A 157 -18.15 10.47 -22.88
C GLU A 157 -19.05 10.07 -24.07
N GLU A 158 -19.41 8.77 -24.16
CA GLU A 158 -20.37 8.23 -25.13
C GLU A 158 -21.85 8.43 -24.72
N GLY A 159 -22.12 9.13 -23.64
CA GLY A 159 -23.47 9.46 -23.17
C GLY A 159 -24.14 8.39 -22.29
N PHE A 160 -23.42 7.34 -21.87
CA PHE A 160 -23.94 6.35 -20.94
C PHE A 160 -23.92 6.86 -19.49
N ILE A 161 -24.83 6.36 -18.68
CA ILE A 161 -24.95 6.65 -17.24
C ILE A 161 -24.64 5.36 -16.46
N ASP A 162 -23.74 5.46 -15.49
CA ASP A 162 -23.43 4.37 -14.54
C ASP A 162 -24.50 4.39 -13.44
N VAL A 163 -25.27 3.32 -13.33
CA VAL A 163 -26.35 3.19 -12.36
C VAL A 163 -26.01 2.12 -11.33
N GLU A 164 -25.93 2.51 -10.07
CA GLU A 164 -25.80 1.57 -8.96
C GLU A 164 -27.15 0.89 -8.69
N THR A 165 -27.15 -0.44 -8.69
CA THR A 165 -28.33 -1.26 -8.42
C THR A 165 -28.26 -1.90 -7.03
N PRO A 166 -29.44 -2.21 -6.39
CA PRO A 166 -29.44 -2.88 -5.09
C PRO A 166 -28.70 -4.24 -5.12
N TYR A 167 -27.90 -4.51 -4.09
CA TYR A 167 -27.22 -5.79 -3.90
C TYR A 167 -28.08 -6.87 -3.25
N LEU A 168 -29.17 -6.48 -2.58
CA LEU A 168 -30.14 -7.37 -1.96
C LEU A 168 -31.50 -7.11 -2.57
N ILE A 169 -32.06 -8.12 -3.22
CA ILE A 169 -33.37 -8.07 -3.87
C ILE A 169 -34.22 -9.25 -3.45
N LYS A 170 -35.49 -9.29 -3.89
CA LYS A 170 -36.30 -10.49 -3.81
C LYS A 170 -35.78 -11.54 -4.80
N SER A 171 -35.75 -12.83 -4.38
CA SER A 171 -35.42 -13.93 -5.29
C SER A 171 -36.31 -13.92 -6.53
N THR A 172 -35.71 -14.09 -7.69
CA THR A 172 -36.39 -14.19 -8.96
C THR A 172 -36.35 -15.62 -9.47
N PRO A 173 -37.42 -16.18 -10.03
CA PRO A 173 -37.43 -17.57 -10.49
C PRO A 173 -36.69 -17.80 -11.80
N GLU A 174 -36.01 -16.78 -12.30
CA GLU A 174 -35.33 -16.82 -13.61
C GLU A 174 -33.86 -17.22 -13.49
N GLY A 175 -33.46 -18.26 -14.22
CA GLY A 175 -32.06 -18.64 -14.40
C GLY A 175 -31.51 -19.62 -13.35
N ALA A 176 -30.24 -19.46 -12.97
CA ALA A 176 -29.57 -20.30 -11.98
C ALA A 176 -30.05 -20.04 -10.55
N ARG A 177 -29.71 -20.94 -9.63
CA ARG A 177 -30.09 -20.79 -8.21
C ARG A 177 -29.45 -19.51 -7.60
N ASP A 178 -30.29 -18.73 -6.92
CA ASP A 178 -29.84 -17.55 -6.21
C ASP A 178 -29.06 -17.90 -4.93
N PHE A 179 -28.10 -17.05 -4.58
CA PHE A 179 -27.54 -17.05 -3.23
C PHE A 179 -28.45 -16.23 -2.32
N VAL A 180 -29.01 -16.90 -1.29
CA VAL A 180 -29.97 -16.26 -0.39
C VAL A 180 -29.31 -15.82 0.91
N VAL A 181 -29.79 -14.70 1.45
CA VAL A 181 -29.35 -14.12 2.71
C VAL A 181 -30.54 -14.05 3.65
N PRO A 182 -30.52 -14.69 4.84
CA PRO A 182 -31.63 -14.63 5.78
C PRO A 182 -31.92 -13.20 6.25
N SER A 183 -33.20 -12.83 6.31
CA SER A 183 -33.61 -11.57 6.91
C SER A 183 -33.50 -11.65 8.44
N ARG A 184 -32.86 -10.64 9.05
CA ARG A 184 -32.82 -10.50 10.52
C ARG A 184 -34.11 -9.90 11.08
N ILE A 185 -34.84 -9.17 10.27
CA ILE A 185 -36.01 -8.39 10.68
C ILE A 185 -37.28 -9.26 10.55
N ASN A 186 -37.37 -10.03 9.46
CA ASN A 186 -38.56 -10.84 9.14
C ASN A 186 -38.19 -12.33 9.22
N PRO A 187 -38.57 -13.04 10.31
CA PRO A 187 -38.29 -14.46 10.44
C PRO A 187 -38.93 -15.29 9.32
N GLY A 188 -38.14 -16.19 8.71
CA GLY A 188 -38.60 -17.04 7.60
C GLY A 188 -38.52 -16.38 6.21
N GLU A 189 -38.14 -15.12 6.12
CA GLU A 189 -37.90 -14.43 4.85
C GLU A 189 -36.42 -14.33 4.49
N PHE A 190 -36.16 -14.17 3.17
CA PHE A 190 -34.83 -14.13 2.63
C PHE A 190 -34.68 -13.02 1.58
N TYR A 191 -33.54 -12.39 1.55
CA TYR A 191 -33.06 -11.64 0.41
C TYR A 191 -32.27 -12.55 -0.52
N ALA A 192 -32.11 -12.14 -1.77
CA ALA A 192 -31.24 -12.80 -2.73
C ALA A 192 -30.18 -11.83 -3.28
N LEU A 193 -29.01 -12.34 -3.59
CA LEU A 193 -28.01 -11.61 -4.36
C LEU A 193 -28.41 -11.65 -5.84
N PRO A 194 -28.54 -10.51 -6.55
CA PRO A 194 -28.97 -10.49 -7.94
C PRO A 194 -27.91 -11.14 -8.84
N GLN A 195 -28.37 -11.93 -9.81
CA GLN A 195 -27.51 -12.44 -10.88
C GLN A 195 -27.23 -11.36 -11.93
N SER A 196 -28.19 -10.50 -12.16
CA SER A 196 -28.09 -9.35 -13.08
C SER A 196 -29.05 -8.24 -12.66
N PRO A 197 -28.87 -7.00 -13.12
CA PRO A 197 -29.75 -5.88 -12.85
C PRO A 197 -30.99 -5.87 -13.74
N GLN A 198 -31.47 -7.02 -14.26
CA GLN A 198 -32.59 -7.15 -15.20
C GLN A 198 -33.85 -6.44 -14.74
N THR A 199 -34.19 -6.54 -13.46
CA THR A 199 -35.38 -5.88 -12.90
C THR A 199 -35.40 -4.37 -13.12
N LEU A 200 -34.19 -3.73 -13.14
CA LEU A 200 -34.05 -2.30 -13.42
C LEU A 200 -34.00 -2.03 -14.93
N SER A 201 -33.34 -2.87 -15.71
CA SER A 201 -33.20 -2.68 -17.16
C SER A 201 -34.50 -2.87 -17.92
N LEU A 202 -35.38 -3.77 -17.47
CA LEU A 202 -36.69 -4.00 -18.09
C LEU A 202 -37.69 -2.84 -17.86
N ILE A 203 -37.50 -2.04 -16.84
CA ILE A 203 -38.37 -0.87 -16.56
C ILE A 203 -38.05 0.33 -17.45
N HIS A 204 -36.83 0.39 -18.01
CA HIS A 204 -36.33 1.55 -18.76
C HIS A 204 -36.22 1.31 -20.28
N ILE A 205 -36.59 0.13 -20.75
CA ILE A 205 -36.77 -0.19 -22.17
C ILE A 205 -38.24 0.00 -22.59
#